data_a4e1ce9b8d101ef237bdd11d76b68cab
#
_entry.id   a4e1ce9b8d101ef237bdd11d76b68cab
#
_cell.length_a   1.000
_cell.length_b   1.000
_cell.length_c   1.000
_cell.angle_alpha   90.00
_cell.angle_beta   90.00
_cell.angle_gamma   90.00
#
_symmetry.space_group_name_H-M   'P 1'
#
loop_
_entity.id
_entity.type
_entity.pdbx_description
1 polymer ?
#
loop_
_entity_poly.entity_id
_entity_poly.type
_entity_poly.pdbx_seq_one_letter_code
_entity_poly.pdbx_strand_id
1 'polypeptide(L)'
;MYMRILMVTPSQTGIGGTAKHVRGLSDFLRSKDHHVTIISSENTFTIPIKKLKNPSFMISSLFKTKFSGNYDIIHAHHPIASLSFKASSAKKIVTFHGIYSKQIGILHGNTASNFSNKYEKNALSWADAITAGSKESFEHYSGQGYTV
;
A
#
# COMPACT_ATOMS: atom_id res chain seq x y z
N MET A 1 11.66 -10.20 19.39
CA MET A 1 10.85 -11.11 18.53
C MET A 1 11.19 -10.80 17.07
N TYR A 2 11.65 -11.76 16.30
CA TYR A 2 11.94 -11.64 14.88
C TYR A 2 10.65 -11.80 14.05
N MET A 3 10.45 -10.96 13.04
CA MET A 3 9.32 -11.03 12.12
C MET A 3 9.78 -10.91 10.67
N ARG A 4 9.05 -11.58 9.77
CA ARG A 4 9.17 -11.45 8.32
C ARG A 4 8.07 -10.51 7.83
N ILE A 5 8.46 -9.35 7.33
CA ILE A 5 7.56 -8.27 6.95
C ILE A 5 7.66 -8.04 5.45
N LEU A 6 6.52 -8.06 4.75
CA LEU A 6 6.42 -7.66 3.36
C LEU A 6 5.82 -6.26 3.28
N MET A 7 6.54 -5.32 2.71
CA MET A 7 6.02 -4.01 2.34
C MET A 7 5.68 -3.98 0.86
N VAL A 8 4.49 -3.49 0.52
CA VAL A 8 4.04 -3.35 -0.87
C VAL A 8 3.70 -1.88 -1.14
N THR A 9 4.37 -1.29 -2.12
CA THR A 9 4.24 0.12 -2.45
C THR A 9 4.32 0.35 -3.96
N PRO A 10 3.54 1.28 -4.54
CA PRO A 10 3.68 1.62 -5.97
C PRO A 10 5.05 2.17 -6.35
N SER A 11 5.74 2.85 -5.42
CA SER A 11 7.10 3.38 -5.66
C SER A 11 7.94 3.32 -4.38
N GLN A 12 9.19 2.88 -4.55
CA GLN A 12 10.20 2.82 -3.49
C GLN A 12 11.27 3.91 -3.66
N THR A 13 11.60 4.27 -4.91
CA THR A 13 12.73 5.15 -5.22
C THR A 13 12.35 6.61 -5.43
N GLY A 14 11.06 6.93 -5.46
CA GLY A 14 10.57 8.30 -5.63
C GLY A 14 11.04 9.25 -4.51
N ILE A 15 11.09 10.56 -4.83
CA ILE A 15 11.38 11.64 -3.87
C ILE A 15 10.17 12.00 -2.99
N GLY A 16 9.00 11.48 -3.29
CA GLY A 16 7.76 11.75 -2.55
C GLY A 16 7.74 11.21 -1.13
N GLY A 17 6.85 11.74 -0.31
CA GLY A 17 6.70 11.40 1.11
C GLY A 17 6.49 9.91 1.35
N THR A 18 5.70 9.23 0.53
CA THR A 18 5.44 7.77 0.65
C THR A 18 6.72 6.96 0.48
N ALA A 19 7.52 7.23 -0.56
CA ALA A 19 8.76 6.50 -0.81
C ALA A 19 9.79 6.74 0.31
N LYS A 20 9.89 7.99 0.81
CA LYS A 20 10.75 8.32 1.96
C LYS A 20 10.29 7.58 3.23
N HIS A 21 8.97 7.55 3.48
CA HIS A 21 8.41 6.83 4.62
C HIS A 21 8.70 5.33 4.54
N VAL A 22 8.47 4.69 3.39
CA VAL A 22 8.74 3.26 3.19
C VAL A 22 10.20 2.92 3.44
N ARG A 23 11.12 3.71 2.90
CA ARG A 23 12.57 3.51 3.13
C ARG A 23 12.91 3.64 4.60
N GLY A 24 12.53 4.76 5.24
CA GLY A 24 12.84 4.99 6.65
C GLY A 24 12.26 3.92 7.58
N LEU A 25 11.02 3.49 7.34
CA LEU A 25 10.40 2.41 8.11
C LEU A 25 11.08 1.07 7.87
N SER A 26 11.46 0.74 6.63
CA SER A 26 12.16 -0.49 6.32
C SER A 26 13.54 -0.56 6.97
N ASP A 27 14.28 0.55 6.97
CA ASP A 27 15.60 0.63 7.58
C ASP A 27 15.51 0.53 9.11
N PHE A 28 14.53 1.20 9.70
CA PHE A 28 14.25 1.09 11.13
C PHE A 28 13.90 -0.35 11.54
N LEU A 29 13.01 -1.03 10.81
CA LEU A 29 12.64 -2.41 11.12
C LEU A 29 13.81 -3.38 10.95
N ARG A 30 14.65 -3.20 9.93
CA ARG A 30 15.88 -3.98 9.76
C ARG A 30 16.87 -3.76 10.89
N SER A 31 16.99 -2.51 11.40
CA SER A 31 17.84 -2.19 12.56
C SER A 31 17.34 -2.82 13.86
N LYS A 32 16.10 -3.32 13.87
CA LYS A 32 15.47 -4.10 14.98
C LYS A 32 15.47 -5.60 14.70
N ASP A 33 16.34 -6.07 13.81
CA ASP A 33 16.51 -7.48 13.44
C ASP A 33 15.28 -8.13 12.79
N HIS A 34 14.39 -7.32 12.16
CA HIS A 34 13.31 -7.86 11.35
C HIS A 34 13.74 -8.08 9.90
N HIS A 35 13.22 -9.13 9.26
CA HIS A 35 13.43 -9.34 7.83
C HIS A 35 12.37 -8.57 7.02
N VAL A 36 12.81 -7.58 6.26
CA VAL A 36 11.91 -6.73 5.45
C VAL A 36 12.17 -6.95 3.98
N THR A 37 11.14 -7.43 3.27
CA THR A 37 11.08 -7.51 1.81
C THR A 37 10.20 -6.37 1.28
N ILE A 38 10.59 -5.75 0.17
CA ILE A 38 9.79 -4.69 -0.47
C ILE A 38 9.41 -5.14 -1.88
N ILE A 39 8.12 -5.08 -2.19
CA ILE A 39 7.57 -5.20 -3.56
C ILE A 39 7.14 -3.81 -4.01
N SER A 40 7.70 -3.36 -5.13
CA SER A 40 7.40 -2.06 -5.73
C SER A 40 7.35 -2.14 -7.25
N SER A 41 6.91 -1.07 -7.92
CA SER A 41 6.90 -1.03 -9.38
C SER A 41 8.30 -1.08 -9.99
N GLU A 42 9.34 -0.77 -9.21
CA GLU A 42 10.74 -0.82 -9.63
C GLU A 42 11.31 -2.25 -9.64
N ASN A 43 10.70 -3.17 -8.90
CA ASN A 43 11.18 -4.56 -8.81
C ASN A 43 10.13 -5.60 -9.17
N THR A 44 9.02 -5.19 -9.78
CA THR A 44 7.98 -6.08 -10.28
C THR A 44 7.52 -5.64 -11.66
N PHE A 45 6.90 -6.54 -12.43
CA PHE A 45 6.44 -6.23 -13.78
C PHE A 45 5.37 -5.13 -13.74
N THR A 46 5.55 -4.10 -14.55
CA THR A 46 4.55 -3.05 -14.79
C THR A 46 4.55 -2.64 -16.25
N ILE A 47 3.37 -2.35 -16.80
CA ILE A 47 3.25 -1.81 -18.15
C ILE A 47 3.51 -0.30 -18.09
N PRO A 48 4.52 0.25 -18.83
CA PRO A 48 4.93 1.64 -18.72
C PRO A 48 3.97 2.62 -19.44
N ILE A 49 2.70 2.30 -19.50
CA ILE A 49 1.64 3.15 -20.05
C ILE A 49 0.84 3.75 -18.90
N LYS A 50 0.67 5.07 -18.88
CA LYS A 50 0.10 5.83 -17.76
C LYS A 50 -1.20 5.23 -17.17
N LYS A 51 -2.12 4.75 -18.01
CA LYS A 51 -3.39 4.16 -17.54
C LYS A 51 -3.28 2.68 -17.14
N LEU A 52 -2.24 1.97 -17.57
CA LEU A 52 -2.04 0.53 -17.33
C LEU A 52 -1.02 0.24 -16.24
N LYS A 53 -0.20 1.22 -15.86
CA LYS A 53 0.85 1.04 -14.83
C LYS A 53 0.26 0.56 -13.50
N ASN A 54 -0.75 1.22 -12.97
CA ASN A 54 -1.35 0.84 -11.70
C ASN A 54 -2.09 -0.51 -11.75
N PRO A 55 -2.98 -0.79 -12.72
CA PRO A 55 -3.58 -2.11 -12.85
C PRO A 55 -2.57 -3.26 -13.01
N SER A 56 -1.54 -3.07 -13.83
CA SER A 56 -0.49 -4.10 -13.99
C SER A 56 0.32 -4.31 -12.72
N PHE A 57 0.65 -3.23 -11.99
CA PHE A 57 1.29 -3.32 -10.68
C PHE A 57 0.44 -4.09 -9.67
N MET A 58 -0.86 -3.80 -9.59
CA MET A 58 -1.78 -4.51 -8.68
C MET A 58 -1.76 -6.02 -8.91
N ILE A 59 -1.85 -6.43 -10.18
CA ILE A 59 -1.88 -7.86 -10.54
C ILE A 59 -0.51 -8.49 -10.28
N SER A 60 0.57 -7.88 -10.74
CA SER A 60 1.92 -8.45 -10.58
C SER A 60 2.38 -8.47 -9.13
N SER A 61 2.02 -7.48 -8.30
CA SER A 61 2.29 -7.49 -6.86
C SER A 61 1.53 -8.60 -6.14
N LEU A 62 0.28 -8.89 -6.53
CA LEU A 62 -0.49 -10.03 -6.02
C LEU A 62 0.24 -11.36 -6.30
N PHE A 63 0.63 -11.60 -7.55
CA PHE A 63 1.34 -12.82 -7.93
C PHE A 63 2.71 -12.91 -7.25
N LYS A 64 3.48 -11.82 -7.24
CA LYS A 64 4.78 -11.80 -6.58
C LYS A 64 4.66 -12.08 -5.09
N THR A 65 3.63 -11.54 -4.41
CA THR A 65 3.34 -11.85 -3.01
C THR A 65 3.06 -13.32 -2.81
N LYS A 66 2.23 -13.94 -3.67
CA LYS A 66 1.86 -15.36 -3.57
C LYS A 66 3.08 -16.28 -3.63
N PHE A 67 4.10 -15.93 -4.42
CA PHE A 67 5.28 -16.75 -4.64
C PHE A 67 6.52 -16.31 -3.85
N SER A 68 6.45 -15.23 -3.06
CA SER A 68 7.59 -14.70 -2.32
C SER A 68 7.81 -15.34 -0.94
N GLY A 69 6.98 -16.31 -0.55
CA GLY A 69 7.09 -17.03 0.71
C GLY A 69 6.10 -16.55 1.79
N ASN A 70 6.31 -17.01 3.01
CA ASN A 70 5.44 -16.69 4.14
C ASN A 70 5.95 -15.46 4.89
N TYR A 71 5.01 -14.60 5.28
CA TYR A 71 5.24 -13.40 6.07
C TYR A 71 4.35 -13.41 7.31
N ASP A 72 4.81 -12.73 8.37
CA ASP A 72 4.00 -12.46 9.57
C ASP A 72 3.11 -11.26 9.35
N ILE A 73 3.62 -10.26 8.60
CA ILE A 73 2.92 -9.02 8.29
C ILE A 73 3.05 -8.68 6.80
N ILE A 74 1.94 -8.25 6.19
CA ILE A 74 1.94 -7.54 4.91
C ILE A 74 1.49 -6.11 5.16
N HIS A 75 2.33 -5.15 4.77
CA HIS A 75 2.09 -3.73 4.93
C HIS A 75 1.96 -3.05 3.55
N ALA A 76 0.74 -2.68 3.20
CA ALA A 76 0.46 -1.91 1.98
C ALA A 76 0.57 -0.41 2.26
N HIS A 77 1.39 0.30 1.49
CA HIS A 77 1.58 1.75 1.62
C HIS A 77 0.76 2.55 0.59
N HIS A 78 -0.27 1.93 0.03
CA HIS A 78 -1.20 2.57 -0.90
C HIS A 78 -2.43 1.68 -1.13
N PRO A 79 -3.64 2.23 -1.35
CA PRO A 79 -4.84 1.41 -1.61
C PRO A 79 -4.68 0.39 -2.74
N ILE A 80 -4.00 0.74 -3.85
CA ILE A 80 -3.77 -0.20 -4.95
C ILE A 80 -2.82 -1.35 -4.57
N ALA A 81 -1.95 -1.17 -3.60
CA ALA A 81 -1.06 -2.23 -3.10
C ALA A 81 -1.79 -3.26 -2.24
N SER A 82 -2.96 -2.92 -1.70
CA SER A 82 -3.74 -3.82 -0.82
C SER A 82 -4.28 -5.06 -1.52
N LEU A 83 -4.29 -5.12 -2.85
CA LEU A 83 -4.66 -6.34 -3.57
C LEU A 83 -3.76 -7.52 -3.18
N SER A 84 -2.49 -7.27 -2.84
CA SER A 84 -1.54 -8.27 -2.33
C SER A 84 -2.02 -8.99 -1.07
N PHE A 85 -2.92 -8.39 -0.28
CA PHE A 85 -3.53 -9.00 0.90
C PHE A 85 -4.27 -10.31 0.60
N LYS A 86 -4.80 -10.44 -0.63
CA LYS A 86 -5.50 -11.64 -1.08
C LYS A 86 -4.57 -12.85 -1.31
N ALA A 87 -3.28 -12.62 -1.37
CA ALA A 87 -2.27 -13.65 -1.66
C ALA A 87 -1.66 -14.26 -0.40
N SER A 88 -2.02 -13.79 0.81
CA SER A 88 -1.41 -14.25 2.06
C SER A 88 -2.39 -14.23 3.23
N SER A 89 -2.13 -15.12 4.19
CA SER A 89 -2.81 -15.18 5.50
C SER A 89 -2.13 -14.31 6.57
N ALA A 90 -1.04 -13.63 6.27
CA ALA A 90 -0.35 -12.72 7.18
C ALA A 90 -1.26 -11.61 7.71
N LYS A 91 -0.89 -11.00 8.84
CA LYS A 91 -1.55 -9.78 9.34
C LYS A 91 -1.39 -8.65 8.34
N LYS A 92 -2.46 -7.92 8.09
CA LYS A 92 -2.59 -6.93 7.01
C LYS A 92 -2.63 -5.53 7.61
N ILE A 93 -1.68 -4.70 7.23
CA ILE A 93 -1.61 -3.29 7.62
C ILE A 93 -1.72 -2.45 6.36
N VAL A 94 -2.53 -1.39 6.37
CA VAL A 94 -2.54 -0.39 5.31
C VAL A 94 -2.19 0.99 5.87
N THR A 95 -1.30 1.71 5.20
CA THR A 95 -1.00 3.12 5.48
C THR A 95 -1.54 3.99 4.36
N PHE A 96 -2.37 4.97 4.74
CA PHE A 96 -2.84 6.01 3.83
C PHE A 96 -1.96 7.25 3.97
N HIS A 97 -1.28 7.63 2.87
CA HIS A 97 -0.44 8.84 2.80
C HIS A 97 -1.20 10.08 2.31
N GLY A 98 -2.50 9.97 2.19
CA GLY A 98 -3.44 10.98 1.75
C GLY A 98 -4.79 10.34 1.43
N ILE A 99 -5.76 11.15 1.00
CA ILE A 99 -7.07 10.66 0.58
C ILE A 99 -6.99 10.35 -0.92
N TYR A 100 -6.85 9.08 -1.27
CA TYR A 100 -6.56 8.65 -2.64
C TYR A 100 -7.67 9.02 -3.63
N SER A 101 -8.93 8.80 -3.28
CA SER A 101 -10.08 9.16 -4.09
C SER A 101 -10.15 10.66 -4.38
N LYS A 102 -9.85 11.51 -3.39
CA LYS A 102 -9.77 12.96 -3.54
C LYS A 102 -8.64 13.37 -4.48
N GLN A 103 -7.45 12.80 -4.31
CA GLN A 103 -6.30 13.06 -5.18
C GLN A 103 -6.57 12.68 -6.64
N ILE A 104 -7.19 11.52 -6.88
CA ILE A 104 -7.56 11.08 -8.22
C ILE A 104 -8.68 11.93 -8.80
N GLY A 105 -9.67 12.34 -8.01
CA GLY A 105 -10.75 13.23 -8.44
C GLY A 105 -10.24 14.55 -8.98
N ILE A 106 -9.25 15.16 -8.32
CA ILE A 106 -8.60 16.40 -8.75
C ILE A 106 -7.85 16.21 -10.07
N LEU A 107 -7.17 15.06 -10.26
CA LEU A 107 -6.29 14.82 -11.40
C LEU A 107 -7.03 14.25 -12.62
N HIS A 108 -8.11 13.49 -12.45
CA HIS A 108 -8.71 12.66 -13.49
C HIS A 108 -10.23 12.70 -13.53
N GLY A 109 -10.90 13.51 -12.69
CA GLY A 109 -12.34 13.70 -12.67
C GLY A 109 -13.13 12.62 -11.89
N ASN A 110 -14.45 12.81 -11.83
CA ASN A 110 -15.35 12.06 -10.94
C ASN A 110 -15.42 10.54 -11.21
N THR A 111 -15.36 10.12 -12.47
CA THR A 111 -15.39 8.69 -12.82
C THR A 111 -14.17 7.95 -12.27
N ALA A 112 -12.98 8.54 -12.41
CA ALA A 112 -11.75 7.96 -11.85
C ALA A 112 -11.77 7.99 -10.32
N SER A 113 -12.37 9.00 -9.70
CA SER A 113 -12.57 9.08 -8.25
C SER A 113 -13.45 7.94 -7.74
N ASN A 114 -14.52 7.56 -8.45
CA ASN A 114 -15.39 6.45 -8.06
C ASN A 114 -14.64 5.10 -8.08
N PHE A 115 -13.77 4.87 -9.06
CA PHE A 115 -12.89 3.69 -9.08
C PHE A 115 -11.92 3.69 -7.88
N SER A 116 -11.32 4.84 -7.59
CA SER A 116 -10.40 5.00 -6.48
C SER A 116 -11.06 4.76 -5.12
N ASN A 117 -12.30 5.22 -4.94
CA ASN A 117 -13.12 4.94 -3.76
C ASN A 117 -13.29 3.44 -3.52
N LYS A 118 -13.49 2.65 -4.59
CA LYS A 118 -13.60 1.19 -4.47
C LYS A 118 -12.31 0.57 -3.93
N TYR A 119 -11.15 1.01 -4.40
CA TYR A 119 -9.86 0.51 -3.89
C TYR A 119 -9.59 0.96 -2.46
N GLU A 120 -9.94 2.19 -2.09
CA GLU A 120 -9.87 2.65 -0.69
C GLU A 120 -10.74 1.80 0.23
N LYS A 121 -12.02 1.61 -0.10
CA LYS A 121 -12.95 0.79 0.66
C LYS A 121 -12.48 -0.67 0.80
N ASN A 122 -11.95 -1.23 -0.27
CA ASN A 122 -11.37 -2.58 -0.22
C ASN A 122 -10.15 -2.65 0.69
N ALA A 123 -9.23 -1.68 0.61
CA ALA A 123 -8.05 -1.63 1.47
C ALA A 123 -8.44 -1.53 2.95
N LEU A 124 -9.41 -0.66 3.27
CA LEU A 124 -9.95 -0.49 4.61
C LEU A 124 -10.62 -1.78 5.14
N SER A 125 -11.40 -2.47 4.28
CA SER A 125 -12.14 -3.68 4.69
C SER A 125 -11.25 -4.92 4.82
N TRP A 126 -10.10 -4.98 4.13
CA TRP A 126 -9.21 -6.14 4.16
C TRP A 126 -8.08 -6.01 5.17
N ALA A 127 -7.83 -4.81 5.69
CA ALA A 127 -6.77 -4.57 6.66
C ALA A 127 -7.20 -4.98 8.08
N ASP A 128 -6.26 -5.60 8.82
CA ASP A 128 -6.40 -5.85 10.26
C ASP A 128 -6.05 -4.58 11.07
N ALA A 129 -5.21 -3.70 10.50
CA ALA A 129 -4.86 -2.41 11.09
C ALA A 129 -4.71 -1.33 10.02
N ILE A 130 -5.13 -0.13 10.34
CA ILE A 130 -5.09 1.05 9.48
C ILE A 130 -4.20 2.09 10.12
N THR A 131 -3.35 2.73 9.34
CA THR A 131 -2.51 3.84 9.78
C THR A 131 -2.59 4.99 8.79
N ALA A 132 -2.35 6.20 9.26
CA ALA A 132 -2.34 7.41 8.43
C ALA A 132 -0.96 8.07 8.44
N GLY A 133 -0.49 8.46 7.28
CA GLY A 133 0.77 9.18 7.09
C GLY A 133 0.65 10.71 7.20
N SER A 134 -0.56 11.23 7.42
CA SER A 134 -0.84 12.65 7.58
C SER A 134 -2.05 12.89 8.48
N LYS A 135 -2.10 14.09 9.10
CA LYS A 135 -3.25 14.52 9.90
C LYS A 135 -4.55 14.51 9.08
N GLU A 136 -4.50 14.97 7.81
CA GLU A 136 -5.65 15.00 6.93
C GLU A 136 -6.23 13.60 6.70
N SER A 137 -5.38 12.61 6.40
CA SER A 137 -5.85 11.23 6.22
C SER A 137 -6.35 10.61 7.52
N PHE A 138 -5.71 10.89 8.66
CA PHE A 138 -6.18 10.45 9.97
C PHE A 138 -7.58 10.98 10.27
N GLU A 139 -7.81 12.28 10.15
CA GLU A 139 -9.11 12.91 10.42
C GLU A 139 -10.20 12.40 9.46
N HIS A 140 -9.85 12.21 8.18
CA HIS A 140 -10.77 11.72 7.17
C HIS A 140 -11.29 10.31 7.48
N TYR A 141 -10.38 9.36 7.74
CA TYR A 141 -10.77 7.96 7.96
C TYR A 141 -11.36 7.74 9.36
N SER A 142 -10.86 8.42 10.39
CA SER A 142 -11.45 8.40 11.73
C SER A 142 -12.87 8.99 11.71
N GLY A 143 -13.11 10.06 10.96
CA GLY A 143 -14.43 10.67 10.79
C GLY A 143 -15.43 9.75 10.06
N GLN A 144 -14.94 8.75 9.31
CA GLN A 144 -15.77 7.69 8.71
C GLN A 144 -16.00 6.49 9.64
N GLY A 145 -15.51 6.53 10.88
CA GLY A 145 -15.68 5.48 11.88
C GLY A 145 -14.62 4.38 11.87
N TYR A 146 -13.51 4.55 11.14
CA TYR A 146 -12.40 3.62 11.17
C TYR A 146 -11.47 3.92 12.36
N THR A 147 -10.96 2.87 12.99
CA THR A 147 -9.86 2.98 13.97
C THR A 147 -8.54 3.08 13.20
N VAL A 148 -7.88 4.26 13.33
CA VAL A 148 -6.65 4.61 12.59
C VAL A 148 -5.50 4.85 13.57
#